data_07331f058b5ee3f7cc95ae2fd12b5bfa
#
_entry.id   07331f058b5ee3f7cc95ae2fd12b5bfa
#
_cell.length_a   1.000
_cell.length_b   1.000
_cell.length_c   1.000
_cell.angle_alpha   90.00
_cell.angle_beta   90.00
_cell.angle_gamma   90.00
#
_symmetry.space_group_name_H-M   'P 1'
#
loop_
_entity.id
_entity.type
_entity.pdbx_description
1 polymer ?
#
loop_
_entity_poly.entity_id
_entity_poly.type
_entity_poly.pdbx_seq_one_letter_code
_entity_poly.pdbx_strand_id
1 'polypeptide(L)'
;MNLKCYVGNMRENSFKFLFSIYWRSIDKKILFCFFSLFFLGLFFSFSSTSSLAGERLNKDYYFFFTKHLIFTILALTIMILISLIKTEILIKLVIPLFVITFIFLALVPIIGVEVKGAKRWIDLYFFRLQPIEILKPFFILMTVKILTFEKFKNSQIKYVLSFLILGSVIILLIDQPDLGQTILLVGSWFAIVFISGVSLFYMFIFSSIFLMCLSSLLFFFPE
;
A
#
# COMPACT_ATOMS: atom_id res chain seq x y z
N MET A 1 -22.05 -37.56 -31.54
CA MET A 1 -22.04 -37.07 -30.16
C MET A 1 -20.92 -36.07 -30.02
N ASN A 2 -21.25 -34.78 -29.87
CA ASN A 2 -20.37 -33.63 -30.16
C ASN A 2 -19.29 -33.45 -29.07
N LEU A 3 -18.04 -33.78 -29.38
CA LEU A 3 -16.84 -33.54 -28.55
C LEU A 3 -16.74 -32.08 -28.04
N LYS A 4 -17.19 -31.11 -28.85
CA LYS A 4 -17.25 -29.68 -28.42
C LYS A 4 -18.20 -29.43 -27.24
N CYS A 5 -19.31 -30.16 -27.15
CA CYS A 5 -20.27 -30.02 -26.07
C CYS A 5 -19.74 -30.64 -24.77
N TYR A 6 -18.96 -31.72 -24.84
CA TYR A 6 -18.34 -32.39 -23.69
C TYR A 6 -17.18 -31.58 -23.10
N VAL A 7 -16.33 -31.00 -23.94
CA VAL A 7 -15.23 -30.11 -23.53
C VAL A 7 -15.75 -28.81 -22.93
N GLY A 8 -16.83 -28.25 -23.50
CA GLY A 8 -17.48 -27.05 -22.94
C GLY A 8 -18.04 -27.31 -21.53
N ASN A 9 -18.69 -28.46 -21.32
CA ASN A 9 -19.28 -28.80 -20.01
C ASN A 9 -18.22 -29.13 -18.95
N MET A 10 -17.08 -29.71 -19.31
CA MET A 10 -15.94 -29.92 -18.40
C MET A 10 -15.27 -28.61 -18.00
N ARG A 11 -15.16 -27.66 -18.92
CA ARG A 11 -14.56 -26.35 -18.69
C ARG A 11 -15.45 -25.48 -17.78
N GLU A 12 -16.77 -25.55 -17.98
CA GLU A 12 -17.76 -24.84 -17.16
C GLU A 12 -17.82 -25.39 -15.73
N ASN A 13 -17.75 -26.70 -15.57
CA ASN A 13 -17.72 -27.35 -14.26
C ASN A 13 -16.41 -27.08 -13.51
N SER A 14 -15.26 -26.98 -14.22
CA SER A 14 -13.97 -26.62 -13.64
C SER A 14 -13.98 -25.17 -13.15
N PHE A 15 -14.56 -24.24 -13.91
CA PHE A 15 -14.65 -22.84 -13.51
C PHE A 15 -15.56 -22.67 -12.26
N LYS A 16 -16.74 -23.29 -12.26
CA LYS A 16 -17.65 -23.27 -11.10
C LYS A 16 -17.00 -23.89 -9.85
N PHE A 17 -16.23 -24.95 -10.02
CA PHE A 17 -15.49 -25.59 -8.93
C PHE A 17 -14.39 -24.69 -8.38
N LEU A 18 -13.55 -24.07 -9.23
CA LEU A 18 -12.52 -23.12 -8.81
C LEU A 18 -13.12 -21.90 -8.14
N PHE A 19 -14.21 -21.36 -8.69
CA PHE A 19 -14.92 -20.24 -8.11
C PHE A 19 -15.49 -20.59 -6.74
N SER A 20 -16.04 -21.79 -6.54
CA SER A 20 -16.57 -22.22 -5.26
C SER A 20 -15.50 -22.36 -4.17
N ILE A 21 -14.31 -22.86 -4.54
CA ILE A 21 -13.16 -22.94 -3.63
C ILE A 21 -12.68 -21.53 -3.25
N TYR A 22 -12.53 -20.66 -4.24
CA TYR A 22 -12.14 -19.27 -4.04
C TYR A 22 -13.13 -18.54 -3.13
N TRP A 23 -14.45 -18.67 -3.40
CA TRP A 23 -15.49 -18.04 -2.62
C TRP A 23 -15.55 -18.52 -1.15
N ARG A 24 -15.13 -19.77 -0.91
CA ARG A 24 -15.01 -20.31 0.46
C ARG A 24 -13.77 -19.82 1.19
N SER A 25 -12.70 -19.48 0.49
CA SER A 25 -11.45 -19.03 1.10
C SER A 25 -11.45 -17.55 1.46
N ILE A 26 -12.37 -16.76 0.92
CA ILE A 26 -12.47 -15.31 1.20
C ILE A 26 -13.26 -15.07 2.49
N ASP A 27 -12.72 -14.20 3.36
CA ASP A 27 -13.48 -13.64 4.48
C ASP A 27 -14.52 -12.64 3.95
N LYS A 28 -15.79 -13.05 4.02
CA LYS A 28 -16.91 -12.27 3.49
C LYS A 28 -17.14 -10.97 4.26
N LYS A 29 -16.78 -10.91 5.56
CA LYS A 29 -16.92 -9.70 6.38
C LYS A 29 -15.91 -8.63 5.93
N ILE A 30 -14.66 -9.04 5.73
CA ILE A 30 -13.61 -8.15 5.20
C ILE A 30 -13.97 -7.68 3.80
N LEU A 31 -14.41 -8.58 2.93
CA LEU A 31 -14.84 -8.25 1.58
C LEU A 31 -15.99 -7.24 1.59
N PHE A 32 -17.00 -7.44 2.44
CA PHE A 32 -18.11 -6.50 2.60
C PHE A 32 -17.63 -5.12 3.07
N CYS A 33 -16.70 -5.05 4.03
CA CYS A 33 -16.12 -3.79 4.47
C CYS A 33 -15.42 -3.05 3.32
N PHE A 34 -14.64 -3.75 2.47
CA PHE A 34 -14.01 -3.15 1.31
C PHE A 34 -15.03 -2.60 0.31
N PHE A 35 -16.04 -3.38 -0.05
CA PHE A 35 -17.09 -2.90 -0.95
C PHE A 35 -17.85 -1.71 -0.38
N SER A 36 -18.15 -1.71 0.93
CA SER A 36 -18.81 -0.59 1.60
C SER A 36 -17.96 0.68 1.53
N LEU A 37 -16.63 0.57 1.77
CA LEU A 37 -15.71 1.71 1.66
C LEU A 37 -15.61 2.25 0.23
N PHE A 38 -15.55 1.39 -0.78
CA PHE A 38 -15.55 1.80 -2.18
C PHE A 38 -16.86 2.49 -2.56
N PHE A 39 -17.99 1.95 -2.13
CA PHE A 39 -19.30 2.55 -2.39
C PHE A 39 -19.44 3.92 -1.72
N LEU A 40 -19.06 4.05 -0.45
CA LEU A 40 -19.05 5.33 0.26
C LEU A 40 -18.10 6.34 -0.43
N GLY A 41 -16.90 5.88 -0.85
CA GLY A 41 -15.96 6.71 -1.58
C GLY A 41 -16.55 7.26 -2.88
N LEU A 42 -17.23 6.41 -3.67
CA LEU A 42 -17.92 6.84 -4.89
C LEU A 42 -19.08 7.79 -4.58
N PHE A 43 -19.87 7.50 -3.55
CA PHE A 43 -20.98 8.35 -3.13
C PHE A 43 -20.49 9.75 -2.73
N PHE A 44 -19.46 9.85 -1.90
CA PHE A 44 -18.87 11.14 -1.51
C PHE A 44 -18.20 11.84 -2.69
N SER A 45 -17.55 11.11 -3.59
CA SER A 45 -16.99 11.69 -4.81
C SER A 45 -18.06 12.28 -5.71
N PHE A 46 -19.19 11.61 -5.85
CA PHE A 46 -20.33 12.13 -6.60
C PHE A 46 -20.91 13.39 -5.96
N SER A 47 -21.10 13.38 -4.62
CA SER A 47 -21.71 14.49 -3.90
C SER A 47 -20.79 15.72 -3.79
N SER A 48 -19.49 15.52 -3.56
CA SER A 48 -18.56 16.62 -3.22
C SER A 48 -17.88 17.28 -4.42
N THR A 49 -17.67 16.55 -5.52
CA THR A 49 -16.73 17.00 -6.56
C THR A 49 -17.41 17.64 -7.77
N SER A 50 -18.73 17.61 -7.84
CA SER A 50 -19.43 17.82 -9.08
C SER A 50 -19.49 19.28 -9.58
N SER A 51 -19.57 20.29 -8.71
CA SER A 51 -19.83 21.65 -9.21
C SER A 51 -18.64 22.61 -9.18
N LEU A 52 -17.98 22.73 -8.04
CA LEU A 52 -16.98 23.81 -7.84
C LEU A 52 -15.59 23.49 -8.43
N ALA A 53 -15.18 22.22 -8.44
CA ALA A 53 -13.85 21.84 -8.92
C ALA A 53 -13.80 21.70 -10.45
N GLY A 54 -14.92 21.27 -11.08
CA GLY A 54 -15.07 21.23 -12.54
C GLY A 54 -15.02 22.61 -13.16
N GLU A 55 -15.80 23.55 -12.63
CA GLU A 55 -15.86 24.94 -13.11
C GLU A 55 -14.50 25.65 -13.01
N ARG A 56 -13.78 25.50 -11.88
CA ARG A 56 -12.45 26.11 -11.69
C ARG A 56 -11.38 25.60 -12.65
N LEU A 57 -11.52 24.37 -13.16
CA LEU A 57 -10.55 23.72 -14.02
C LEU A 57 -11.02 23.62 -15.49
N ASN A 58 -12.15 24.23 -15.84
CA ASN A 58 -12.75 24.14 -17.18
C ASN A 58 -12.91 22.67 -17.65
N LYS A 59 -13.35 21.78 -16.75
CA LYS A 59 -13.59 20.36 -17.00
C LYS A 59 -15.07 20.03 -16.87
N ASP A 60 -15.49 18.96 -17.54
CA ASP A 60 -16.87 18.48 -17.46
C ASP A 60 -17.29 18.22 -16.01
N TYR A 61 -18.57 18.48 -15.72
CA TYR A 61 -19.17 18.33 -14.39
C TYR A 61 -18.86 16.99 -13.71
N TYR A 62 -18.85 15.89 -14.47
CA TYR A 62 -18.59 14.53 -13.97
C TYR A 62 -17.15 14.07 -14.12
N PHE A 63 -16.22 14.89 -14.57
CA PHE A 63 -14.84 14.49 -14.86
C PHE A 63 -14.15 13.79 -13.70
N PHE A 64 -14.22 14.35 -12.51
CA PHE A 64 -13.57 13.76 -11.31
C PHE A 64 -14.27 12.49 -10.85
N PHE A 65 -15.58 12.44 -10.89
CA PHE A 65 -16.36 11.24 -10.57
C PHE A 65 -16.05 10.09 -11.54
N THR A 66 -16.04 10.35 -12.83
CA THR A 66 -15.72 9.34 -13.86
C THR A 66 -14.30 8.80 -13.67
N LYS A 67 -13.35 9.70 -13.41
CA LYS A 67 -11.97 9.31 -13.11
C LYS A 67 -11.89 8.43 -11.85
N HIS A 68 -12.56 8.80 -10.78
CA HIS A 68 -12.64 8.01 -9.55
C HIS A 68 -13.27 6.64 -9.80
N LEU A 69 -14.36 6.57 -10.55
CA LEU A 69 -15.04 5.32 -10.91
C LEU A 69 -14.11 4.37 -11.68
N ILE A 70 -13.40 4.88 -12.69
CA ILE A 70 -12.42 4.08 -13.47
C ILE A 70 -11.33 3.50 -12.54
N PHE A 71 -10.74 4.34 -11.68
CA PHE A 71 -9.70 3.86 -10.75
C PHE A 71 -10.24 2.89 -9.70
N THR A 72 -11.50 3.08 -9.25
CA THR A 72 -12.16 2.13 -8.34
C THR A 72 -12.36 0.76 -8.98
N ILE A 73 -12.83 0.72 -10.23
CA ILE A 73 -12.99 -0.54 -10.98
C ILE A 73 -11.63 -1.21 -11.18
N LEU A 74 -10.61 -0.45 -11.56
CA LEU A 74 -9.24 -0.96 -11.71
C LEU A 74 -8.70 -1.53 -10.39
N ALA A 75 -8.88 -0.81 -9.28
CA ALA A 75 -8.45 -1.24 -7.95
C ALA A 75 -9.15 -2.54 -7.51
N LEU A 76 -10.47 -2.65 -7.71
CA LEU A 76 -11.23 -3.86 -7.43
C LEU A 76 -10.75 -5.04 -8.28
N THR A 77 -10.47 -4.81 -9.55
CA THR A 77 -9.94 -5.84 -10.46
C THR A 77 -8.58 -6.34 -9.99
N ILE A 78 -7.66 -5.42 -9.65
CA ILE A 78 -6.33 -5.76 -9.12
C ILE A 78 -6.45 -6.50 -7.80
N MET A 79 -7.33 -6.07 -6.89
CA MET A 79 -7.58 -6.73 -5.61
C MET A 79 -8.02 -8.19 -5.81
N ILE A 80 -8.96 -8.44 -6.73
CA ILE A 80 -9.42 -9.80 -7.05
C ILE A 80 -8.28 -10.62 -7.66
N LEU A 81 -7.53 -10.08 -8.62
CA LEU A 81 -6.40 -10.78 -9.25
C LEU A 81 -5.31 -11.16 -8.24
N ILE A 82 -4.95 -10.25 -7.35
CA ILE A 82 -3.94 -10.53 -6.31
C ILE A 82 -4.46 -11.58 -5.32
N SER A 83 -5.74 -11.58 -4.99
CA SER A 83 -6.33 -12.56 -4.06
C SER A 83 -6.35 -14.00 -4.63
N LEU A 84 -6.18 -14.18 -5.95
CA LEU A 84 -6.02 -15.48 -6.59
C LEU A 84 -4.59 -16.03 -6.48
N ILE A 85 -3.61 -15.19 -6.14
CA ILE A 85 -2.20 -15.58 -6.05
C ILE A 85 -1.98 -16.35 -4.74
N LYS A 86 -1.29 -17.49 -4.82
CA LYS A 86 -0.92 -18.27 -3.63
C LYS A 86 -0.01 -17.45 -2.71
N THR A 87 -0.28 -17.48 -1.42
CA THR A 87 0.48 -16.76 -0.39
C THR A 87 1.98 -17.04 -0.44
N GLU A 88 2.37 -18.29 -0.78
CA GLU A 88 3.77 -18.68 -0.94
C GLU A 88 4.51 -17.90 -2.04
N ILE A 89 3.81 -17.62 -3.15
CA ILE A 89 4.35 -16.84 -4.26
C ILE A 89 4.49 -15.38 -3.84
N LEU A 90 3.47 -14.83 -3.16
CA LEU A 90 3.52 -13.47 -2.63
C LEU A 90 4.69 -13.29 -1.67
N ILE A 91 4.90 -14.21 -0.73
CA ILE A 91 6.03 -14.16 0.22
C ILE A 91 7.39 -14.20 -0.49
N LYS A 92 7.51 -14.95 -1.60
CA LYS A 92 8.77 -14.97 -2.40
C LYS A 92 8.99 -13.63 -3.12
N LEU A 93 7.93 -13.00 -3.59
CA LEU A 93 7.98 -11.73 -4.33
C LEU A 93 8.16 -10.49 -3.44
N VAL A 94 7.98 -10.61 -2.11
CA VAL A 94 8.06 -9.46 -1.18
C VAL A 94 9.40 -8.71 -1.31
N ILE A 95 10.53 -9.43 -1.31
CA ILE A 95 11.86 -8.79 -1.36
C ILE A 95 12.06 -8.04 -2.69
N PRO A 96 11.93 -8.67 -3.88
CA PRO A 96 12.14 -7.95 -5.12
C PRO A 96 11.16 -6.79 -5.31
N LEU A 97 9.88 -6.94 -4.92
CA LEU A 97 8.90 -5.86 -5.04
C LEU A 97 9.19 -4.70 -4.07
N PHE A 98 9.63 -5.00 -2.84
CA PHE A 98 10.08 -3.97 -1.91
C PHE A 98 11.28 -3.21 -2.46
N VAL A 99 12.30 -3.90 -2.97
CA VAL A 99 13.51 -3.27 -3.54
C VAL A 99 13.14 -2.38 -4.74
N ILE A 100 12.32 -2.88 -5.65
CA ILE A 100 11.88 -2.11 -6.83
C ILE A 100 11.14 -0.85 -6.39
N THR A 101 10.16 -0.96 -5.49
CA THR A 101 9.38 0.19 -5.03
C THR A 101 10.21 1.16 -4.18
N PHE A 102 11.20 0.66 -3.43
CA PHE A 102 12.15 1.48 -2.70
C PHE A 102 13.04 2.29 -3.64
N ILE A 103 13.53 1.69 -4.74
CA ILE A 103 14.27 2.40 -5.78
C ILE A 103 13.41 3.50 -6.42
N PHE A 104 12.13 3.20 -6.74
CA PHE A 104 11.23 4.23 -7.25
C PHE A 104 11.06 5.39 -6.25
N LEU A 105 10.94 5.10 -4.95
CA LEU A 105 10.86 6.14 -3.92
C LEU A 105 12.14 6.98 -3.86
N ALA A 106 13.32 6.34 -3.94
CA ALA A 106 14.61 7.03 -3.92
C ALA A 106 14.85 7.90 -5.17
N LEU A 107 14.19 7.60 -6.29
CA LEU A 107 14.27 8.40 -7.51
C LEU A 107 13.37 9.65 -7.50
N VAL A 108 12.38 9.72 -6.61
CA VAL A 108 11.42 10.84 -6.56
C VAL A 108 12.11 12.22 -6.44
N PRO A 109 13.12 12.45 -5.58
CA PRO A 109 13.79 13.75 -5.50
C PRO A 109 14.41 14.19 -6.83
N ILE A 110 14.83 13.23 -7.69
CA ILE A 110 15.53 13.46 -8.95
C ILE A 110 14.53 13.68 -10.10
N ILE A 111 13.60 12.75 -10.30
CA ILE A 111 12.67 12.73 -11.45
C ILE A 111 11.24 13.15 -11.10
N GLY A 112 10.97 13.42 -9.81
CA GLY A 112 9.62 13.76 -9.34
C GLY A 112 9.18 15.14 -9.80
N VAL A 113 7.89 15.27 -10.06
CA VAL A 113 7.23 16.52 -10.39
C VAL A 113 6.89 17.27 -9.13
N GLU A 114 7.23 18.55 -9.07
CA GLU A 114 6.89 19.41 -7.96
C GLU A 114 5.42 19.79 -7.99
N VAL A 115 4.73 19.50 -6.88
CA VAL A 115 3.32 19.84 -6.68
C VAL A 115 3.16 20.51 -5.31
N LYS A 116 2.73 21.74 -5.28
CA LYS A 116 2.57 22.54 -4.06
C LYS A 116 3.82 22.60 -3.19
N GLY A 117 4.98 22.82 -3.82
CA GLY A 117 6.27 22.99 -3.14
C GLY A 117 6.95 21.68 -2.71
N ALA A 118 6.42 20.50 -3.07
CA ALA A 118 7.00 19.22 -2.72
C ALA A 118 7.05 18.25 -3.91
N LYS A 119 8.15 17.52 -4.06
CA LYS A 119 8.31 16.47 -5.05
C LYS A 119 7.91 15.12 -4.45
N ARG A 120 6.70 14.66 -4.72
CA ARG A 120 6.15 13.38 -4.17
C ARG A 120 5.63 12.45 -5.25
N TRP A 121 5.51 12.94 -6.50
CA TRP A 121 4.83 12.29 -7.59
C TRP A 121 5.77 12.10 -8.78
N ILE A 122 5.67 10.93 -9.41
CA ILE A 122 6.29 10.66 -10.72
C ILE A 122 5.19 10.77 -11.77
N ASP A 123 5.41 11.62 -12.79
CA ASP A 123 4.45 11.75 -13.89
C ASP A 123 4.72 10.65 -14.93
N LEU A 124 3.71 9.79 -15.15
CA LEU A 124 3.74 8.69 -16.11
C LEU A 124 2.92 9.01 -17.36
N TYR A 125 2.78 10.30 -17.71
CA TYR A 125 2.03 10.81 -18.86
C TYR A 125 0.50 10.65 -18.72
N PHE A 126 -0.02 9.46 -18.39
CA PHE A 126 -1.46 9.20 -18.23
C PHE A 126 -1.96 9.45 -16.80
N PHE A 127 -1.11 9.24 -15.82
CA PHE A 127 -1.45 9.43 -14.40
C PHE A 127 -0.18 9.73 -13.59
N ARG A 128 -0.38 10.37 -12.46
CA ARG A 128 0.70 10.61 -11.49
C ARG A 128 0.74 9.48 -10.48
N LEU A 129 1.91 8.88 -10.31
CA LEU A 129 2.17 7.82 -9.36
C LEU A 129 2.87 8.40 -8.15
N GLN A 130 2.40 8.04 -6.94
CA GLN A 130 3.12 8.32 -5.70
C GLN A 130 3.78 7.00 -5.23
N PRO A 131 5.12 6.87 -5.33
CA PRO A 131 5.79 5.59 -5.06
C PRO A 131 5.59 5.07 -3.64
N ILE A 132 5.46 5.94 -2.64
CA ILE A 132 5.21 5.53 -1.26
C ILE A 132 3.90 4.75 -1.09
N GLU A 133 2.86 5.06 -1.88
CA GLU A 133 1.58 4.33 -1.83
C GLU A 133 1.74 2.86 -2.23
N ILE A 134 2.62 2.59 -3.20
CA ILE A 134 2.93 1.23 -3.63
C ILE A 134 3.90 0.56 -2.67
N LEU A 135 4.84 1.31 -2.09
CA LEU A 135 5.84 0.77 -1.16
C LEU A 135 5.21 0.31 0.15
N LYS A 136 4.21 1.00 0.69
CA LYS A 136 3.59 0.67 2.00
C LYS A 136 3.21 -0.80 2.16
N PRO A 137 2.43 -1.43 1.27
CA PRO A 137 2.08 -2.84 1.41
C PRO A 137 3.31 -3.76 1.39
N PHE A 138 4.30 -3.47 0.56
CA PHE A 138 5.53 -4.27 0.52
C PHE A 138 6.42 -4.03 1.73
N PHE A 139 6.43 -2.82 2.30
CA PHE A 139 7.09 -2.51 3.56
C PHE A 139 6.50 -3.32 4.71
N ILE A 140 5.16 -3.38 4.82
CA ILE A 140 4.46 -4.19 5.84
C ILE A 140 4.85 -5.66 5.71
N LEU A 141 4.75 -6.21 4.50
CA LEU A 141 5.10 -7.61 4.23
C LEU A 141 6.60 -7.89 4.49
N MET A 142 7.49 -6.96 4.15
CA MET A 142 8.92 -7.07 4.40
C MET A 142 9.23 -7.07 5.90
N THR A 143 8.59 -6.19 6.66
CA THR A 143 8.70 -6.15 8.13
C THR A 143 8.25 -7.47 8.75
N VAL A 144 7.08 -7.98 8.37
CA VAL A 144 6.59 -9.28 8.84
C VAL A 144 7.58 -10.40 8.48
N LYS A 145 8.08 -10.42 7.25
CA LYS A 145 9.05 -11.43 6.80
C LYS A 145 10.34 -11.43 7.62
N ILE A 146 10.85 -10.25 8.00
CA ILE A 146 12.04 -10.13 8.87
C ILE A 146 11.73 -10.66 10.27
N LEU A 147 10.61 -10.27 10.85
CA LEU A 147 10.22 -10.65 12.20
C LEU A 147 9.95 -12.16 12.33
N THR A 148 9.43 -12.79 11.26
CA THR A 148 9.15 -14.24 11.22
C THR A 148 10.32 -15.08 10.73
N PHE A 149 11.47 -14.47 10.39
CA PHE A 149 12.60 -15.20 9.82
C PHE A 149 13.32 -16.06 10.85
N GLU A 150 13.20 -17.38 10.73
CA GLU A 150 13.66 -18.35 11.74
C GLU A 150 15.18 -18.46 11.89
N LYS A 151 15.97 -18.14 10.82
CA LYS A 151 17.43 -18.22 10.88
C LYS A 151 18.06 -17.24 11.87
N PHE A 152 17.41 -16.14 12.18
CA PHE A 152 17.84 -15.24 13.24
C PHE A 152 17.37 -15.78 14.59
N LYS A 153 18.24 -16.47 15.32
CA LYS A 153 17.97 -16.97 16.68
C LYS A 153 17.73 -15.84 17.69
N ASN A 154 18.36 -14.69 17.46
CA ASN A 154 18.22 -13.53 18.35
C ASN A 154 17.08 -12.62 17.86
N SER A 155 16.03 -12.50 18.65
CA SER A 155 14.89 -11.64 18.36
C SER A 155 15.28 -10.17 18.25
N GLN A 156 16.29 -9.70 18.99
CA GLN A 156 16.74 -8.31 18.96
C GLN A 156 17.26 -7.90 17.57
N ILE A 157 17.98 -8.80 16.89
CA ILE A 157 18.49 -8.55 15.53
C ILE A 157 17.32 -8.30 14.56
N LYS A 158 16.22 -9.06 14.69
CA LYS A 158 15.03 -8.89 13.85
C LYS A 158 14.40 -7.49 14.03
N TYR A 159 14.29 -7.04 15.27
CA TYR A 159 13.72 -5.73 15.58
C TYR A 159 14.61 -4.59 15.07
N VAL A 160 15.91 -4.68 15.33
CA VAL A 160 16.89 -3.70 14.82
C VAL A 160 16.86 -3.64 13.30
N LEU A 161 16.87 -4.79 12.62
CA LEU A 161 16.84 -4.82 11.16
C LEU A 161 15.55 -4.21 10.60
N SER A 162 14.39 -4.53 11.19
CA SER A 162 13.12 -3.93 10.79
C SER A 162 13.08 -2.42 11.04
N PHE A 163 13.69 -1.95 12.13
CA PHE A 163 13.82 -0.52 12.44
C PHE A 163 14.74 0.20 11.45
N LEU A 164 15.85 -0.42 11.04
CA LEU A 164 16.75 0.15 10.03
C LEU A 164 16.05 0.33 8.67
N ILE A 165 15.23 -0.65 8.27
CA ILE A 165 14.43 -0.53 7.04
C ILE A 165 13.39 0.59 7.18
N LEU A 166 12.72 0.71 8.32
CA LEU A 166 11.83 1.85 8.59
C LEU A 166 12.59 3.17 8.47
N GLY A 167 13.74 3.29 9.12
CA GLY A 167 14.57 4.49 9.10
C GLY A 167 14.99 4.88 7.69
N SER A 168 15.39 3.91 6.85
CA SER A 168 15.77 4.18 5.47
C SER A 168 14.62 4.75 4.62
N VAL A 169 13.40 4.29 4.83
CA VAL A 169 12.21 4.83 4.15
C VAL A 169 11.86 6.21 4.68
N ILE A 170 11.95 6.43 6.01
CA ILE A 170 11.67 7.73 6.63
C ILE A 170 12.62 8.80 6.13
N ILE A 171 13.92 8.53 6.01
CA ILE A 171 14.91 9.47 5.47
C ILE A 171 14.47 9.97 4.09
N LEU A 172 14.00 9.07 3.21
CA LEU A 172 13.52 9.46 1.88
C LEU A 172 12.21 10.26 1.94
N LEU A 173 11.35 10.03 2.93
CA LEU A 173 10.10 10.78 3.10
C LEU A 173 10.33 12.18 3.68
N ILE A 174 11.37 12.38 4.47
CA ILE A 174 11.76 13.70 5.00
C ILE A 174 12.17 14.61 3.84
N ASP A 175 12.94 14.10 2.87
CA ASP A 175 13.32 14.87 1.67
C ASP A 175 12.10 15.26 0.81
N GLN A 176 10.95 14.58 1.01
CA GLN A 176 9.71 14.81 0.28
C GLN A 176 8.68 15.64 1.08
N PRO A 177 9.01 16.25 2.21
CA PRO A 177 8.23 16.72 3.36
C PRO A 177 6.83 16.09 3.48
N ASP A 178 6.78 14.74 3.63
CA ASP A 178 5.52 13.99 3.70
C ASP A 178 5.27 13.38 5.10
N LEU A 179 4.95 14.26 6.06
CA LEU A 179 4.70 13.88 7.46
C LEU A 179 3.52 12.90 7.59
N GLY A 180 2.49 13.04 6.76
CA GLY A 180 1.32 12.15 6.80
C GLY A 180 1.67 10.70 6.51
N GLN A 181 2.45 10.46 5.46
CA GLN A 181 2.91 9.11 5.10
C GLN A 181 3.89 8.55 6.11
N THR A 182 4.76 9.41 6.67
CA THR A 182 5.71 9.03 7.72
C THR A 182 4.97 8.51 8.96
N ILE A 183 3.96 9.23 9.45
CA ILE A 183 3.16 8.83 10.61
C ILE A 183 2.43 7.50 10.34
N LEU A 184 1.83 7.32 9.16
CA LEU A 184 1.16 6.08 8.79
C LEU A 184 2.12 4.89 8.75
N LEU A 185 3.31 5.08 8.20
CA LEU A 185 4.32 4.02 8.10
C LEU A 185 4.84 3.61 9.47
N VAL A 186 5.17 4.60 10.31
CA VAL A 186 5.62 4.39 11.70
C VAL A 186 4.53 3.69 12.50
N GLY A 187 3.28 4.16 12.44
CA GLY A 187 2.15 3.53 13.13
C GLY A 187 1.93 2.08 12.69
N SER A 188 2.04 1.79 11.40
CA SER A 188 1.95 0.44 10.86
C SER A 188 3.08 -0.47 11.38
N TRP A 189 4.31 0.04 11.40
CA TRP A 189 5.47 -0.68 11.93
C TRP A 189 5.29 -0.97 13.42
N PHE A 190 4.87 0.01 14.22
CA PHE A 190 4.59 -0.18 15.64
C PHE A 190 3.54 -1.26 15.89
N ALA A 191 2.45 -1.25 15.13
CA ALA A 191 1.40 -2.25 15.25
C ALA A 191 1.94 -3.68 14.97
N ILE A 192 2.74 -3.85 13.93
CA ILE A 192 3.32 -5.16 13.56
C ILE A 192 4.30 -5.64 14.63
N VAL A 193 5.18 -4.75 15.09
CA VAL A 193 6.19 -5.09 16.12
C VAL A 193 5.51 -5.41 17.45
N PHE A 194 4.45 -4.69 17.82
CA PHE A 194 3.64 -4.99 19.00
C PHE A 194 3.01 -6.38 18.94
N ILE A 195 2.35 -6.71 17.80
CA ILE A 195 1.73 -8.02 17.58
C ILE A 195 2.77 -9.15 17.57
N SER A 196 4.02 -8.87 17.16
CA SER A 196 5.12 -9.87 17.16
C SER A 196 5.61 -10.25 18.56
N GLY A 197 5.08 -9.64 19.64
CA GLY A 197 5.42 -9.96 21.01
C GLY A 197 6.68 -9.28 21.53
N VAL A 198 7.05 -8.14 20.97
CA VAL A 198 8.13 -7.30 21.48
C VAL A 198 7.77 -6.79 22.87
N SER A 199 8.75 -6.74 23.79
CA SER A 199 8.50 -6.14 25.09
C SER A 199 8.25 -4.64 24.97
N LEU A 200 7.32 -4.10 25.78
CA LEU A 200 6.98 -2.70 25.82
C LEU A 200 8.22 -1.81 26.06
N PHE A 201 9.23 -2.33 26.75
CA PHE A 201 10.49 -1.63 27.00
C PHE A 201 11.22 -1.27 25.69
N TYR A 202 11.36 -2.21 24.76
CA TYR A 202 11.96 -1.93 23.44
C TYR A 202 11.10 -0.98 22.61
N MET A 203 9.78 -1.10 22.70
CA MET A 203 8.89 -0.15 22.02
C MET A 203 9.07 1.28 22.55
N PHE A 204 9.24 1.45 23.85
CA PHE A 204 9.57 2.75 24.47
C PHE A 204 10.89 3.31 23.94
N ILE A 205 11.94 2.47 23.86
CA ILE A 205 13.23 2.89 23.32
C ILE A 205 13.11 3.35 21.87
N PHE A 206 12.46 2.57 21.01
CA PHE A 206 12.27 2.95 19.60
C PHE A 206 11.44 4.21 19.44
N SER A 207 10.36 4.38 20.23
CA SER A 207 9.56 5.61 20.25
C SER A 207 10.40 6.81 20.66
N SER A 208 11.21 6.68 21.72
CA SER A 208 12.06 7.77 22.21
C SER A 208 13.11 8.19 21.18
N ILE A 209 13.76 7.22 20.53
CA ILE A 209 14.72 7.49 19.44
C ILE A 209 14.01 8.20 18.28
N PHE A 210 12.84 7.73 17.89
CA PHE A 210 12.07 8.35 16.81
C PHE A 210 11.68 9.79 17.14
N LEU A 211 11.17 10.05 18.34
CA LEU A 211 10.81 11.40 18.81
C LEU A 211 12.04 12.32 18.90
N MET A 212 13.17 11.82 19.38
CA MET A 212 14.43 12.59 19.38
C MET A 212 14.88 12.95 17.94
N CYS A 213 14.85 12.00 17.01
CA CYS A 213 15.17 12.27 15.62
C CYS A 213 14.21 13.30 15.01
N LEU A 214 12.91 13.16 15.26
CA LEU A 214 11.90 14.09 14.75
C LEU A 214 12.08 15.50 15.33
N SER A 215 12.31 15.62 16.64
CA SER A 215 12.54 16.92 17.30
C SER A 215 13.84 17.58 16.83
N SER A 216 14.90 16.81 16.61
CA SER A 216 16.15 17.35 16.07
C SER A 216 15.96 17.88 14.65
N LEU A 217 15.21 17.17 13.80
CA LEU A 217 14.91 17.62 12.45
C LEU A 217 14.11 18.94 12.45
N LEU A 218 13.08 19.05 13.29
CA LEU A 218 12.29 20.28 13.43
C LEU A 218 13.12 21.45 13.98
N PHE A 219 14.14 21.16 14.79
CA PHE A 219 15.03 22.20 15.36
C PHE A 219 16.07 22.67 14.34
N PHE A 220 16.64 21.78 13.52
CA PHE A 220 17.68 22.11 12.55
C PHE A 220 17.14 22.61 11.20
N PHE A 221 15.89 22.30 10.86
CA PHE A 221 15.21 22.74 9.64
C PHE A 221 13.89 23.45 9.99
N PRO A 222 13.92 24.60 10.72
CA PRO A 222 12.72 25.41 10.86
C PRO A 222 12.41 26.02 9.47
N GLU A 223 11.24 25.69 8.88
CA GLU A 223 10.71 26.38 7.70
C GLU A 223 10.31 27.82 8.06
#